data_6c6aedcb192106cea07ac4628d50b1f6
#
_entry.id   6c6aedcb192106cea07ac4628d50b1f6
#
_cell.length_a   1.000
_cell.length_b   1.000
_cell.length_c   1.000
_cell.angle_alpha   90.00
_cell.angle_beta   90.00
_cell.angle_gamma   90.00
#
_symmetry.space_group_name_H-M   'P 1'
#
loop_
_entity.id
_entity.type
_entity.pdbx_description
1 polymer ?
#
loop_
_entity_poly.entity_id
_entity_poly.type
_entity_poly.pdbx_seq_one_letter_code
_entity_poly.pdbx_strand_id
1 'polypeptide(L)'
;MKASLVFAFASLLVGSGFAQKIKVETFTYKKVGDLEIKLDVHRAADDKVRPLAVWIHGGALINGGRQGIGSARQLLDAGYVVCSIDYRLAPETKLPKIIKDVEDAFTWIRANGREKFKADVSKIAVLGGSAGGHLTFSTGFRIDPPPTVLVAYWGYGDLIGPWLSEPSPHPRHQSKFLTEAEMLALEANKPVANPADRKGDGGSYYQTCRQLGIWPEKVSGFDETDAKAFEPFMAAKNVTPAYPPTLMIHGTADTDVPHEQSLIMEREFKKHGVKHRLISVENGEHGLGGGKPEEIEAARAAMLPFVERFMKAE
;
A
#
# COMPACT_ATOMS: atom_id res chain seq x y z
N MET A 1 11.07 -73.27 11.03
CA MET A 1 11.45 -72.20 10.11
C MET A 1 10.78 -70.90 10.61
N LYS A 2 11.54 -70.01 11.25
CA LYS A 2 11.06 -68.70 11.74
C LYS A 2 11.56 -67.63 10.75
N ALA A 3 10.65 -66.94 10.08
CA ALA A 3 10.94 -65.85 9.20
C ALA A 3 11.05 -64.56 10.04
N SER A 4 12.22 -63.94 10.05
CA SER A 4 12.42 -62.60 10.68
C SER A 4 12.12 -61.51 9.65
N LEU A 5 11.13 -60.70 9.97
CA LEU A 5 10.81 -59.48 9.22
C LEU A 5 11.76 -58.36 9.68
N VAL A 6 12.58 -57.85 8.78
CA VAL A 6 13.41 -56.67 9.01
C VAL A 6 12.60 -55.47 8.61
N PHE A 7 12.26 -54.61 9.58
CA PHE A 7 11.65 -53.28 9.33
C PHE A 7 12.80 -52.28 9.04
N ALA A 8 12.86 -51.78 7.84
CA ALA A 8 13.74 -50.67 7.51
C ALA A 8 13.06 -49.36 7.94
N PHE A 9 13.62 -48.71 8.94
CA PHE A 9 13.25 -47.32 9.32
C PHE A 9 13.88 -46.35 8.30
N ALA A 10 13.06 -45.74 7.46
CA ALA A 10 13.46 -44.62 6.65
C ALA A 10 13.46 -43.37 7.56
N SER A 11 14.65 -42.91 7.94
CA SER A 11 14.85 -41.64 8.64
C SER A 11 14.54 -40.49 7.68
N LEU A 12 13.38 -39.83 7.85
CA LEU A 12 13.15 -38.54 7.24
C LEU A 12 14.13 -37.52 7.87
N LEU A 13 15.13 -37.14 7.11
CA LEU A 13 15.94 -35.96 7.40
C LEU A 13 15.03 -34.72 7.29
N VAL A 14 14.48 -34.29 8.43
CA VAL A 14 13.90 -32.95 8.59
C VAL A 14 15.09 -31.99 8.48
N GLY A 15 15.26 -31.43 7.28
CA GLY A 15 16.22 -30.37 7.07
C GLY A 15 15.88 -29.22 8.01
N SER A 16 16.73 -28.93 8.97
CA SER A 16 16.73 -27.73 9.79
C SER A 16 16.93 -26.54 8.84
N GLY A 17 15.83 -25.97 8.36
CA GLY A 17 15.84 -24.74 7.60
C GLY A 17 16.43 -23.63 8.48
N PHE A 18 17.69 -23.30 8.27
CA PHE A 18 18.26 -22.08 8.84
C PHE A 18 17.37 -20.91 8.36
N ALA A 19 16.76 -20.21 9.30
CA ALA A 19 16.02 -19.00 8.98
C ALA A 19 16.92 -18.07 8.17
N GLN A 20 16.51 -17.75 6.94
CA GLN A 20 17.32 -16.93 6.05
C GLN A 20 17.59 -15.57 6.70
N LYS A 21 18.87 -15.21 6.86
CA LYS A 21 19.23 -13.91 7.43
C LYS A 21 18.73 -12.79 6.52
N ILE A 22 17.85 -11.96 7.04
CA ILE A 22 17.33 -10.78 6.34
C ILE A 22 18.25 -9.59 6.61
N LYS A 23 18.59 -8.88 5.55
CA LYS A 23 19.30 -7.60 5.56
C LYS A 23 18.31 -6.50 5.25
N VAL A 24 18.42 -5.36 5.95
CA VAL A 24 17.66 -4.15 5.66
C VAL A 24 18.64 -3.03 5.35
N GLU A 25 18.45 -2.37 4.22
CA GLU A 25 19.29 -1.27 3.74
C GLU A 25 18.41 -0.08 3.38
N THR A 26 18.80 1.11 3.81
CA THR A 26 18.08 2.35 3.51
C THR A 26 18.77 3.12 2.39
N PHE A 27 17.98 3.58 1.42
CA PHE A 27 18.46 4.41 0.31
C PHE A 27 17.65 5.70 0.20
N THR A 28 18.32 6.79 -0.14
CA THR A 28 17.66 8.04 -0.53
C THR A 28 17.36 7.98 -2.02
N TYR A 29 16.08 7.96 -2.40
CA TYR A 29 15.70 7.93 -3.81
C TYR A 29 15.41 9.31 -4.40
N LYS A 30 15.15 10.30 -3.52
CA LYS A 30 14.82 11.67 -3.93
C LYS A 30 15.26 12.67 -2.85
N LYS A 31 15.67 13.88 -3.30
CA LYS A 31 15.89 15.05 -2.44
C LYS A 31 14.98 16.19 -2.86
N VAL A 32 14.40 16.88 -1.87
CA VAL A 32 13.59 18.08 -2.07
C VAL A 32 14.08 19.16 -1.09
N GLY A 33 14.93 20.07 -1.56
CA GLY A 33 15.74 20.92 -0.70
C GLY A 33 16.61 20.05 0.22
N ASP A 34 16.52 20.25 1.53
CA ASP A 34 17.24 19.47 2.53
C ASP A 34 16.55 18.15 2.91
N LEU A 35 15.29 17.94 2.49
CA LEU A 35 14.54 16.71 2.79
C LEU A 35 15.02 15.57 1.92
N GLU A 36 15.46 14.48 2.54
CA GLU A 36 15.73 13.20 1.89
C GLU A 36 14.51 12.29 2.00
N ILE A 37 13.99 11.83 0.86
CA ILE A 37 12.90 10.86 0.80
C ILE A 37 13.53 9.49 0.55
N LYS A 38 13.19 8.52 1.41
CA LYS A 38 13.93 7.26 1.52
C LYS A 38 13.06 6.06 1.24
N LEU A 39 13.73 4.94 0.98
CA LEU A 39 13.13 3.60 0.96
C LEU A 39 14.01 2.63 1.74
N ASP A 40 13.36 1.63 2.34
CA ASP A 40 14.04 0.51 2.99
C ASP A 40 13.92 -0.73 2.12
N VAL A 41 15.03 -1.41 1.89
CA VAL A 41 15.11 -2.65 1.13
C VAL A 41 15.33 -3.81 2.07
N HIS A 42 14.36 -4.71 2.14
CA HIS A 42 14.40 -5.95 2.91
C HIS A 42 14.71 -7.10 1.96
N ARG A 43 15.79 -7.84 2.19
CA ARG A 43 16.17 -8.96 1.33
C ARG A 43 17.00 -10.00 2.06
N ALA A 44 17.13 -11.17 1.46
CA ALA A 44 18.11 -12.14 1.88
C ALA A 44 19.54 -11.59 1.80
N ALA A 45 20.37 -11.95 2.74
CA ALA A 45 21.78 -11.53 2.81
C ALA A 45 22.65 -12.37 1.87
N ASP A 46 22.26 -12.46 0.59
CA ASP A 46 23.00 -13.15 -0.48
C ASP A 46 23.02 -12.29 -1.76
N ASP A 47 23.70 -12.77 -2.81
CA ASP A 47 23.84 -12.06 -4.09
C ASP A 47 22.89 -12.58 -5.20
N LYS A 48 21.90 -13.39 -4.84
CA LYS A 48 20.94 -13.92 -5.82
C LYS A 48 19.96 -12.83 -6.25
N VAL A 49 19.75 -12.70 -7.55
CA VAL A 49 18.69 -11.85 -8.09
C VAL A 49 17.34 -12.48 -7.80
N ARG A 50 16.42 -11.68 -7.26
CA ARG A 50 15.11 -12.12 -6.77
C ARG A 50 13.99 -11.25 -7.30
N PRO A 51 12.74 -11.79 -7.41
CA PRO A 51 11.58 -10.97 -7.76
C PRO A 51 11.41 -9.82 -6.77
N LEU A 52 10.82 -8.72 -7.24
CA LEU A 52 10.65 -7.48 -6.48
C LEU A 52 9.19 -7.25 -6.10
N ALA A 53 8.98 -6.85 -4.84
CA ALA A 53 7.75 -6.27 -4.37
C ALA A 53 8.00 -4.86 -3.80
N VAL A 54 7.05 -3.95 -4.00
CA VAL A 54 7.07 -2.61 -3.42
C VAL A 54 5.90 -2.50 -2.45
N TRP A 55 6.19 -2.16 -1.20
CA TRP A 55 5.19 -1.85 -0.18
C TRP A 55 5.02 -0.34 -0.05
N ILE A 56 3.77 0.12 -0.09
CA ILE A 56 3.39 1.52 0.09
C ILE A 56 2.56 1.62 1.38
N HIS A 57 3.05 2.39 2.34
CA HIS A 57 2.36 2.54 3.63
C HIS A 57 1.05 3.34 3.53
N GLY A 58 0.13 3.11 4.47
CA GLY A 58 -1.09 3.89 4.65
C GLY A 58 -0.89 5.11 5.51
N GLY A 59 -1.99 5.59 6.13
CA GLY A 59 -1.98 6.74 7.04
C GLY A 59 -2.63 7.99 6.45
N ALA A 60 -3.67 7.82 5.63
CA ALA A 60 -4.50 8.89 5.06
C ALA A 60 -3.71 9.93 4.22
N LEU A 61 -2.52 9.57 3.69
CA LEU A 61 -1.54 10.46 3.06
C LEU A 61 -0.93 11.51 4.01
N ILE A 62 -1.25 11.42 5.31
CA ILE A 62 -0.85 12.36 6.36
C ILE A 62 0.17 11.75 7.31
N ASN A 63 0.08 10.46 7.55
CA ASN A 63 0.92 9.71 8.49
C ASN A 63 1.51 8.46 7.83
N GLY A 64 2.27 7.68 8.62
CA GLY A 64 2.89 6.44 8.17
C GLY A 64 4.33 6.64 7.70
N GLY A 65 4.99 5.55 7.35
CA GLY A 65 6.38 5.56 6.91
C GLY A 65 6.87 4.17 6.54
N ARG A 66 8.04 4.11 5.93
CA ARG A 66 8.67 2.91 5.37
C ARG A 66 9.11 1.84 6.37
N GLN A 67 9.10 2.13 7.68
CA GLN A 67 9.66 1.25 8.72
C GLN A 67 8.94 -0.12 8.83
N GLY A 68 7.74 -0.23 8.27
CA GLY A 68 7.00 -1.48 8.21
C GLY A 68 6.79 -1.93 6.76
N ILE A 69 6.73 -3.25 6.55
CA ILE A 69 6.44 -3.83 5.24
C ILE A 69 5.05 -4.50 5.17
N GLY A 70 4.24 -4.36 6.23
CA GLY A 70 2.87 -4.88 6.28
C GLY A 70 2.74 -6.31 5.74
N SER A 71 1.73 -6.52 4.91
CA SER A 71 1.46 -7.83 4.29
C SER A 71 2.53 -8.27 3.29
N ALA A 72 3.40 -7.37 2.80
CA ALA A 72 4.53 -7.75 1.94
C ALA A 72 5.56 -8.63 2.65
N ARG A 73 5.45 -8.78 3.99
CA ARG A 73 6.24 -9.76 4.76
C ARG A 73 6.11 -11.18 4.20
N GLN A 74 4.93 -11.59 3.76
CA GLN A 74 4.74 -12.91 3.15
C GLN A 74 5.56 -13.09 1.86
N LEU A 75 5.73 -12.03 1.06
CA LEU A 75 6.60 -12.07 -0.12
C LEU A 75 8.07 -12.12 0.25
N LEU A 76 8.50 -11.39 1.27
CA LEU A 76 9.87 -11.49 1.80
C LEU A 76 10.18 -12.91 2.26
N ASP A 77 9.26 -13.54 3.00
CA ASP A 77 9.39 -14.92 3.47
C ASP A 77 9.37 -15.93 2.30
N ALA A 78 8.67 -15.62 1.19
CA ALA A 78 8.69 -16.36 -0.07
C ALA A 78 9.93 -16.07 -0.95
N GLY A 79 10.88 -15.26 -0.45
CA GLY A 79 12.15 -15.00 -1.09
C GLY A 79 12.19 -13.81 -2.05
N TYR A 80 11.21 -12.93 -2.03
CA TYR A 80 11.25 -11.66 -2.76
C TYR A 80 12.20 -10.65 -2.09
N VAL A 81 12.69 -9.71 -2.88
CA VAL A 81 13.16 -8.42 -2.36
C VAL A 81 11.93 -7.56 -2.10
N VAL A 82 11.84 -6.91 -0.95
CA VAL A 82 10.74 -5.99 -0.61
C VAL A 82 11.29 -4.59 -0.38
N CYS A 83 10.86 -3.63 -1.20
CA CYS A 83 11.12 -2.21 -1.00
C CYS A 83 9.92 -1.56 -0.32
N SER A 84 10.12 -0.97 0.86
CA SER A 84 9.12 -0.12 1.51
C SER A 84 9.50 1.34 1.29
N ILE A 85 8.59 2.13 0.72
CA ILE A 85 8.89 3.51 0.32
C ILE A 85 8.24 4.53 1.24
N ASP A 86 8.97 5.60 1.58
CA ASP A 86 8.38 6.85 2.06
C ASP A 86 7.87 7.67 0.86
N TYR A 87 6.98 8.60 1.13
CA TYR A 87 6.57 9.70 0.26
C TYR A 87 6.29 10.91 1.16
N ARG A 88 6.33 12.12 0.62
CA ARG A 88 5.99 13.31 1.42
C ARG A 88 4.53 13.25 1.88
N LEU A 89 4.28 13.82 3.05
CA LEU A 89 3.00 13.73 3.73
C LEU A 89 2.22 15.05 3.62
N ALA A 90 0.90 14.95 3.58
CA ALA A 90 -0.01 16.06 3.80
C ALA A 90 -0.06 16.40 5.33
N PRO A 91 -0.43 17.60 5.70
CA PRO A 91 -0.85 18.72 4.84
C PRO A 91 0.29 19.55 4.24
N GLU A 92 1.53 19.36 4.67
CA GLU A 92 2.71 20.13 4.24
C GLU A 92 3.00 19.93 2.74
N THR A 93 2.58 18.76 2.21
CA THR A 93 2.71 18.44 0.79
C THR A 93 1.36 17.99 0.25
N LYS A 94 0.96 18.54 -0.90
CA LYS A 94 -0.32 18.23 -1.52
C LYS A 94 -0.23 17.03 -2.46
N LEU A 95 -1.37 16.39 -2.71
CA LEU A 95 -1.55 15.14 -3.46
C LEU A 95 -0.72 15.03 -4.75
N PRO A 96 -0.65 16.03 -5.65
CA PRO A 96 0.15 15.90 -6.88
C PRO A 96 1.63 15.63 -6.61
N LYS A 97 2.18 16.24 -5.56
CA LYS A 97 3.59 16.03 -5.19
C LYS A 97 3.80 14.70 -4.45
N ILE A 98 2.82 14.24 -3.70
CA ILE A 98 2.82 12.91 -3.06
C ILE A 98 2.85 11.81 -4.13
N ILE A 99 1.96 11.89 -5.11
CA ILE A 99 1.92 10.96 -6.25
C ILE A 99 3.25 11.00 -7.01
N LYS A 100 3.79 12.20 -7.25
CA LYS A 100 5.10 12.34 -7.92
C LYS A 100 6.24 11.68 -7.16
N ASP A 101 6.21 11.66 -5.84
CA ASP A 101 7.22 10.96 -5.04
C ASP A 101 7.15 9.45 -5.25
N VAL A 102 5.95 8.87 -5.36
CA VAL A 102 5.76 7.47 -5.70
C VAL A 102 6.31 7.17 -7.11
N GLU A 103 5.98 8.00 -8.11
CA GLU A 103 6.52 7.85 -9.48
C GLU A 103 8.07 7.88 -9.48
N ASP A 104 8.66 8.81 -8.74
CA ASP A 104 10.12 8.97 -8.64
C ASP A 104 10.77 7.77 -7.92
N ALA A 105 10.10 7.18 -6.91
CA ALA A 105 10.55 5.97 -6.27
C ALA A 105 10.65 4.80 -7.26
N PHE A 106 9.62 4.60 -8.10
CA PHE A 106 9.64 3.56 -9.14
C PHE A 106 10.72 3.79 -10.19
N THR A 107 10.91 5.03 -10.61
CA THR A 107 11.99 5.41 -11.53
C THR A 107 13.36 5.05 -10.93
N TRP A 108 13.58 5.42 -9.67
CA TRP A 108 14.83 5.12 -8.96
C TRP A 108 15.05 3.61 -8.75
N ILE A 109 13.98 2.88 -8.33
CA ILE A 109 14.03 1.43 -8.11
C ILE A 109 14.41 0.72 -9.41
N ARG A 110 13.80 1.08 -10.54
CA ARG A 110 14.11 0.47 -11.84
C ARG A 110 15.55 0.73 -12.29
N ALA A 111 16.04 1.94 -12.06
CA ALA A 111 17.41 2.30 -12.44
C ALA A 111 18.49 1.65 -11.56
N ASN A 112 18.17 1.36 -10.29
CA ASN A 112 19.17 0.98 -9.30
C ASN A 112 18.98 -0.43 -8.71
N GLY A 113 17.78 -1.00 -8.80
CA GLY A 113 17.40 -2.19 -8.02
C GLY A 113 18.22 -3.43 -8.31
N ARG A 114 18.52 -3.68 -9.58
CA ARG A 114 19.33 -4.86 -9.96
C ARG A 114 20.76 -4.78 -9.42
N GLU A 115 21.38 -3.62 -9.53
CA GLU A 115 22.76 -3.43 -9.10
C GLU A 115 22.88 -3.37 -7.58
N LYS A 116 22.09 -2.48 -6.94
CA LYS A 116 22.25 -2.15 -5.52
C LYS A 116 21.72 -3.23 -4.58
N PHE A 117 20.62 -3.89 -4.94
CA PHE A 117 19.98 -4.84 -4.01
C PHE A 117 19.48 -6.13 -4.68
N LYS A 118 20.01 -6.47 -5.86
CA LYS A 118 19.79 -7.76 -6.54
C LYS A 118 18.29 -8.05 -6.80
N ALA A 119 17.51 -7.02 -7.12
CA ALA A 119 16.11 -7.18 -7.50
C ALA A 119 15.95 -7.35 -9.00
N ASP A 120 15.04 -8.23 -9.41
CA ASP A 120 14.53 -8.25 -10.78
C ASP A 120 13.49 -7.15 -10.94
N VAL A 121 13.89 -6.08 -11.61
CA VAL A 121 13.04 -4.89 -11.81
C VAL A 121 12.17 -4.97 -13.07
N SER A 122 12.24 -6.07 -13.83
CA SER A 122 11.41 -6.29 -15.02
C SER A 122 9.96 -6.63 -14.65
N LYS A 123 9.76 -7.29 -13.50
CA LYS A 123 8.46 -7.67 -12.95
C LYS A 123 8.36 -7.17 -11.51
N ILE A 124 7.37 -6.33 -11.23
CA ILE A 124 7.20 -5.70 -9.92
C ILE A 124 5.78 -5.97 -9.41
N ALA A 125 5.67 -6.54 -8.21
CA ALA A 125 4.43 -6.57 -7.46
C ALA A 125 4.32 -5.30 -6.59
N VAL A 126 3.15 -4.67 -6.53
CA VAL A 126 2.93 -3.50 -5.66
C VAL A 126 1.81 -3.79 -4.68
N LEU A 127 2.07 -3.48 -3.41
CA LEU A 127 1.11 -3.72 -2.33
C LEU A 127 1.00 -2.50 -1.43
N GLY A 128 -0.18 -2.27 -0.90
CA GLY A 128 -0.40 -1.22 0.10
C GLY A 128 -1.77 -1.32 0.76
N GLY A 129 -1.91 -0.67 1.92
CA GLY A 129 -3.17 -0.64 2.66
C GLY A 129 -3.66 0.79 2.90
N SER A 130 -5.01 1.00 2.93
CA SER A 130 -5.61 2.32 3.15
C SER A 130 -5.13 3.33 2.09
N ALA A 131 -4.57 4.46 2.51
CA ALA A 131 -3.91 5.40 1.59
C ALA A 131 -2.83 4.74 0.73
N GLY A 132 -2.08 3.76 1.27
CA GLY A 132 -1.15 2.95 0.49
C GLY A 132 -1.86 2.07 -0.56
N GLY A 133 -3.09 1.62 -0.28
CA GLY A 133 -3.95 0.92 -1.24
C GLY A 133 -4.39 1.84 -2.38
N HIS A 134 -4.74 3.10 -2.07
CA HIS A 134 -4.99 4.14 -3.07
C HIS A 134 -3.75 4.40 -3.94
N LEU A 135 -2.59 4.57 -3.30
CA LEU A 135 -1.33 4.76 -4.04
C LEU A 135 -0.96 3.52 -4.86
N THR A 136 -1.24 2.32 -4.36
CA THR A 136 -1.09 1.07 -5.13
C THR A 136 -1.96 1.09 -6.38
N PHE A 137 -3.24 1.43 -6.28
CA PHE A 137 -4.09 1.63 -7.45
C PHE A 137 -3.52 2.69 -8.40
N SER A 138 -3.01 3.80 -7.86
CA SER A 138 -2.43 4.87 -8.69
C SER A 138 -1.26 4.38 -9.53
N THR A 139 -0.45 3.43 -9.04
CA THR A 139 0.67 2.88 -9.82
C THR A 139 0.21 2.16 -11.09
N GLY A 140 -1.02 1.65 -11.12
CA GLY A 140 -1.56 0.90 -12.26
C GLY A 140 -1.77 1.73 -13.52
N PHE A 141 -1.89 3.07 -13.40
CA PHE A 141 -2.08 3.97 -14.54
C PHE A 141 -1.06 5.10 -14.63
N ARG A 142 -0.22 5.27 -13.61
CA ARG A 142 0.76 6.37 -13.57
C ARG A 142 2.19 5.93 -13.78
N ILE A 143 2.48 4.65 -13.63
CA ILE A 143 3.83 4.10 -13.81
C ILE A 143 3.93 3.46 -15.19
N ASP A 144 4.96 3.83 -15.94
CA ASP A 144 5.25 3.26 -17.26
C ASP A 144 6.65 2.62 -17.29
N PRO A 145 6.76 1.35 -17.70
CA PRO A 145 5.68 0.37 -17.85
C PRO A 145 4.95 0.12 -16.52
N PRO A 146 3.67 -0.29 -16.54
CA PRO A 146 2.93 -0.52 -15.29
C PRO A 146 3.52 -1.70 -14.49
N PRO A 147 3.25 -1.78 -13.18
CA PRO A 147 3.58 -2.96 -12.38
C PRO A 147 2.95 -4.24 -12.95
N THR A 148 3.54 -5.40 -12.63
CA THR A 148 3.04 -6.69 -13.11
C THR A 148 1.74 -7.11 -12.43
N VAL A 149 1.58 -6.77 -11.14
CA VAL A 149 0.43 -7.15 -10.31
C VAL A 149 0.27 -6.19 -9.14
N LEU A 150 -0.96 -5.91 -8.77
CA LEU A 150 -1.31 -5.03 -7.64
C LEU A 150 -2.06 -5.80 -6.54
N VAL A 151 -1.83 -5.41 -5.29
CA VAL A 151 -2.62 -5.89 -4.14
C VAL A 151 -3.00 -4.70 -3.26
N ALA A 152 -4.26 -4.34 -3.25
CA ALA A 152 -4.79 -3.25 -2.44
C ALA A 152 -5.59 -3.78 -1.25
N TYR A 153 -5.13 -3.49 -0.06
CA TYR A 153 -5.84 -3.78 1.18
C TYR A 153 -6.66 -2.55 1.58
N TRP A 154 -7.98 -2.68 1.69
CA TRP A 154 -8.90 -1.58 2.04
C TRP A 154 -8.49 -0.23 1.42
N GLY A 155 -8.15 -0.26 0.12
CA GLY A 155 -7.80 0.91 -0.66
C GLY A 155 -9.03 1.61 -1.23
N TYR A 156 -8.83 2.80 -1.79
CA TYR A 156 -9.90 3.61 -2.36
C TYR A 156 -9.53 4.13 -3.74
N GLY A 157 -10.53 4.13 -4.64
CA GLY A 157 -10.38 4.58 -6.02
C GLY A 157 -10.92 5.98 -6.28
N ASP A 158 -11.63 6.56 -5.29
CA ASP A 158 -12.28 7.86 -5.32
C ASP A 158 -11.73 8.75 -4.20
N LEU A 159 -11.66 10.06 -4.43
CA LEU A 159 -11.09 11.05 -3.51
C LEU A 159 -12.07 12.13 -3.05
N ILE A 160 -13.27 12.15 -3.62
CA ILE A 160 -14.28 13.22 -3.39
C ILE A 160 -15.68 12.67 -3.05
N GLY A 161 -15.79 11.36 -2.83
CA GLY A 161 -17.04 10.77 -2.37
C GLY A 161 -17.47 11.28 -0.99
N PRO A 162 -18.77 11.18 -0.64
CA PRO A 162 -19.32 11.69 0.62
C PRO A 162 -18.56 11.25 1.87
N TRP A 163 -17.94 10.08 1.82
CA TRP A 163 -17.13 9.54 2.92
C TRP A 163 -15.91 10.40 3.30
N LEU A 164 -15.43 11.26 2.39
CA LEU A 164 -14.31 12.19 2.62
C LEU A 164 -14.75 13.66 2.59
N SER A 165 -15.79 13.99 1.79
CA SER A 165 -16.26 15.37 1.55
C SER A 165 -17.45 15.76 2.42
N GLU A 166 -17.96 14.86 3.26
CA GLU A 166 -18.98 15.18 4.25
C GLU A 166 -18.49 14.88 5.67
N PRO A 167 -19.02 15.57 6.70
CA PRO A 167 -18.68 15.31 8.09
C PRO A 167 -18.93 13.85 8.48
N SER A 168 -17.90 13.15 8.93
CA SER A 168 -18.03 11.76 9.35
C SER A 168 -18.78 11.66 10.68
N PRO A 169 -19.89 10.92 10.77
CA PRO A 169 -20.63 10.73 12.01
C PRO A 169 -19.99 9.67 12.93
N HIS A 170 -18.99 8.94 12.44
CA HIS A 170 -18.50 7.76 13.16
C HIS A 170 -17.60 8.16 14.36
N PRO A 171 -17.80 7.55 15.57
CA PRO A 171 -17.05 7.89 16.78
C PRO A 171 -15.53 7.78 16.64
N ARG A 172 -15.01 6.89 15.78
CA ARG A 172 -13.57 6.78 15.53
C ARG A 172 -12.93 8.08 15.05
N HIS A 173 -13.69 8.95 14.39
CA HIS A 173 -13.21 10.24 13.89
C HIS A 173 -13.49 11.40 14.85
N GLN A 174 -14.05 11.14 16.05
CA GLN A 174 -14.44 12.16 17.00
C GLN A 174 -13.50 12.30 18.21
N SER A 175 -12.30 11.68 18.15
CA SER A 175 -11.42 11.60 19.33
C SER A 175 -10.67 12.89 19.61
N LYS A 176 -10.37 13.69 18.57
CA LYS A 176 -9.59 14.92 18.65
C LYS A 176 -10.06 15.93 17.62
N PHE A 177 -9.87 17.20 17.93
CA PHE A 177 -10.22 18.32 17.05
C PHE A 177 -9.15 19.40 17.16
N LEU A 178 -8.68 19.90 16.01
CA LEU A 178 -7.78 21.05 15.93
C LEU A 178 -8.56 22.32 15.59
N THR A 179 -8.16 23.41 16.21
CA THR A 179 -8.61 24.73 15.78
C THR A 179 -8.07 25.08 14.40
N GLU A 180 -8.70 26.03 13.73
CA GLU A 180 -8.22 26.52 12.43
C GLU A 180 -6.76 27.00 12.49
N ALA A 181 -6.38 27.72 13.54
CA ALA A 181 -5.02 28.19 13.73
C ALA A 181 -4.00 27.04 13.84
N GLU A 182 -4.35 25.94 14.52
CA GLU A 182 -3.49 24.75 14.62
C GLU A 182 -3.40 24.01 13.27
N MET A 183 -4.49 23.94 12.51
CA MET A 183 -4.47 23.36 11.17
C MET A 183 -3.56 24.17 10.23
N LEU A 184 -3.73 25.50 10.21
CA LEU A 184 -2.89 26.39 9.40
C LEU A 184 -1.41 26.33 9.79
N ALA A 185 -1.11 26.18 11.07
CA ALA A 185 0.26 26.00 11.56
C ALA A 185 0.90 24.71 11.05
N LEU A 186 0.13 23.61 10.95
CA LEU A 186 0.59 22.35 10.34
C LEU A 186 0.81 22.51 8.83
N GLU A 187 -0.11 23.15 8.13
CA GLU A 187 -0.02 23.39 6.68
C GLU A 187 1.20 24.26 6.30
N ALA A 188 1.60 25.17 7.19
CA ALA A 188 2.75 26.06 6.98
C ALA A 188 4.12 25.41 7.31
N ASN A 189 4.14 24.19 7.83
CA ASN A 189 5.39 23.50 8.12
C ASN A 189 6.19 23.16 6.85
N LYS A 190 7.49 22.90 7.04
CA LYS A 190 8.32 22.34 5.96
C LYS A 190 7.81 20.93 5.60
N PRO A 191 7.93 20.51 4.33
CA PRO A 191 7.59 19.15 3.93
C PRO A 191 8.30 18.09 4.76
N VAL A 192 7.57 17.05 5.13
CA VAL A 192 8.08 15.87 5.83
C VAL A 192 7.73 14.59 5.06
N ALA A 193 8.55 13.55 5.21
CA ALA A 193 8.29 12.21 4.69
C ALA A 193 8.21 11.16 5.83
N ASN A 194 8.37 11.60 7.06
CA ASN A 194 8.20 10.81 8.26
C ASN A 194 7.41 11.65 9.30
N PRO A 195 6.33 11.11 9.88
CA PRO A 195 5.54 11.85 10.89
C PRO A 195 6.36 12.28 12.11
N ALA A 196 7.45 11.56 12.46
CA ALA A 196 8.32 11.91 13.57
C ALA A 196 9.08 13.24 13.37
N ASP A 197 9.23 13.69 12.12
CA ASP A 197 9.90 14.94 11.75
C ASP A 197 8.91 16.13 11.73
N ARG A 198 7.60 15.86 11.88
CA ARG A 198 6.55 16.86 11.88
C ARG A 198 6.48 17.64 13.18
N LYS A 199 6.28 18.95 13.08
CA LYS A 199 5.86 19.77 14.22
C LYS A 199 4.33 19.77 14.28
N GLY A 200 3.76 19.09 15.29
CA GLY A 200 2.33 18.97 15.49
C GLY A 200 1.78 17.57 15.22
N ASP A 201 0.48 17.38 15.37
CA ASP A 201 -0.19 16.08 15.36
C ASP A 201 -0.98 15.85 14.06
N GLY A 202 -0.38 15.09 13.14
CA GLY A 202 -1.04 14.69 11.88
C GLY A 202 -2.24 13.77 12.11
N GLY A 203 -2.29 13.03 13.21
CA GLY A 203 -3.45 12.21 13.56
C GLY A 203 -4.66 13.09 13.92
N SER A 204 -4.46 14.12 14.74
CA SER A 204 -5.51 15.09 15.06
C SER A 204 -5.93 15.89 13.82
N TYR A 205 -4.99 16.21 12.92
CA TYR A 205 -5.30 16.85 11.64
C TYR A 205 -6.23 15.98 10.80
N TYR A 206 -5.93 14.69 10.66
CA TYR A 206 -6.82 13.75 9.96
C TYR A 206 -8.21 13.69 10.58
N GLN A 207 -8.28 13.55 11.91
CA GLN A 207 -9.54 13.51 12.65
C GLN A 207 -10.38 14.75 12.37
N THR A 208 -9.76 15.93 12.42
CA THR A 208 -10.46 17.22 12.15
C THR A 208 -10.95 17.29 10.71
N CYS A 209 -10.13 16.87 9.72
CA CYS A 209 -10.55 16.80 8.33
C CYS A 209 -11.78 15.91 8.13
N ARG A 210 -11.84 14.75 8.82
CA ARG A 210 -12.98 13.83 8.75
C ARG A 210 -14.23 14.36 9.44
N GLN A 211 -14.08 15.07 10.56
CA GLN A 211 -15.19 15.70 11.28
C GLN A 211 -15.82 16.84 10.49
N LEU A 212 -15.03 17.54 9.71
CA LEU A 212 -15.48 18.69 8.93
C LEU A 212 -15.82 18.34 7.46
N GLY A 213 -15.47 17.15 6.99
CA GLY A 213 -15.65 16.76 5.58
C GLY A 213 -14.73 17.50 4.60
N ILE A 214 -13.58 17.98 5.06
CA ILE A 214 -12.65 18.82 4.26
C ILE A 214 -11.37 18.11 3.84
N TRP A 215 -11.30 16.79 4.02
CA TRP A 215 -10.09 16.02 3.67
C TRP A 215 -9.70 16.20 2.19
N PRO A 216 -10.64 16.20 1.20
CA PRO A 216 -10.27 16.34 -0.20
C PRO A 216 -9.49 17.63 -0.47
N GLU A 217 -10.01 18.77 -0.02
CA GLU A 217 -9.37 20.08 -0.19
C GLU A 217 -8.00 20.13 0.53
N LYS A 218 -8.00 19.75 1.79
CA LYS A 218 -6.83 19.86 2.67
C LYS A 218 -5.65 18.99 2.23
N VAL A 219 -5.91 17.82 1.67
CA VAL A 219 -4.88 16.88 1.21
C VAL A 219 -4.49 17.15 -0.25
N SER A 220 -5.45 17.45 -1.11
CA SER A 220 -5.15 17.68 -2.53
C SER A 220 -4.64 19.09 -2.81
N GLY A 221 -5.17 20.09 -2.12
CA GLY A 221 -5.01 21.50 -2.43
C GLY A 221 -5.91 21.99 -3.58
N PHE A 222 -6.89 21.16 -4.00
CA PHE A 222 -7.89 21.53 -4.99
C PHE A 222 -9.17 21.95 -4.31
N ASP A 223 -9.94 22.78 -4.99
CA ASP A 223 -11.32 23.07 -4.61
C ASP A 223 -12.15 21.77 -4.70
N GLU A 224 -12.84 21.40 -3.63
CA GLU A 224 -13.61 20.15 -3.57
C GLU A 224 -14.77 20.12 -4.56
N THR A 225 -15.23 21.29 -5.03
CA THR A 225 -16.29 21.42 -6.05
C THR A 225 -15.75 21.21 -7.48
N ASP A 226 -14.44 21.28 -7.69
CA ASP A 226 -13.82 20.99 -8.98
C ASP A 226 -13.46 19.51 -9.13
N ALA A 227 -14.47 18.69 -9.36
CA ALA A 227 -14.29 17.24 -9.54
C ALA A 227 -13.26 16.89 -10.63
N LYS A 228 -13.10 17.74 -11.65
CA LYS A 228 -12.16 17.51 -12.76
C LYS A 228 -10.71 17.59 -12.31
N ALA A 229 -10.39 18.44 -11.34
CA ALA A 229 -9.04 18.53 -10.78
C ALA A 229 -8.59 17.21 -10.11
N PHE A 230 -9.55 16.45 -9.55
CA PHE A 230 -9.28 15.18 -8.89
C PHE A 230 -9.18 13.99 -9.86
N GLU A 231 -9.85 14.03 -11.02
CA GLU A 231 -9.91 12.91 -11.97
C GLU A 231 -8.53 12.29 -12.29
N PRO A 232 -7.46 13.08 -12.53
CA PRO A 232 -6.13 12.51 -12.81
C PRO A 232 -5.51 11.71 -11.66
N PHE A 233 -6.09 11.79 -10.45
CA PHE A 233 -5.61 11.15 -9.23
C PHE A 233 -6.55 10.04 -8.74
N MET A 234 -7.72 9.88 -9.33
CA MET A 234 -8.71 8.86 -8.97
C MET A 234 -8.56 7.60 -9.84
N ALA A 235 -8.15 6.48 -9.23
CA ALA A 235 -7.99 5.24 -9.97
C ALA A 235 -9.28 4.80 -10.67
N ALA A 236 -10.44 4.99 -10.06
CA ALA A 236 -11.74 4.66 -10.64
C ALA A 236 -12.02 5.39 -11.98
N LYS A 237 -11.35 6.51 -12.24
CA LYS A 237 -11.47 7.28 -13.50
C LYS A 237 -10.41 6.93 -14.55
N ASN A 238 -9.38 6.14 -14.16
CA ASN A 238 -8.20 5.89 -14.98
C ASN A 238 -7.96 4.40 -15.26
N VAL A 239 -8.95 3.54 -15.01
CA VAL A 239 -8.87 2.12 -15.40
C VAL A 239 -8.95 1.99 -16.93
N THR A 240 -8.03 1.23 -17.50
CA THR A 240 -7.98 0.89 -18.92
C THR A 240 -7.83 -0.63 -19.09
N PRO A 241 -8.03 -1.19 -20.29
CA PRO A 241 -7.78 -2.62 -20.53
C PRO A 241 -6.34 -3.06 -20.25
N ALA A 242 -5.37 -2.13 -20.25
CA ALA A 242 -3.95 -2.37 -19.92
C ALA A 242 -3.63 -2.29 -18.43
N TYR A 243 -4.64 -2.05 -17.59
CA TYR A 243 -4.44 -1.97 -16.14
C TYR A 243 -3.98 -3.31 -15.56
N PRO A 244 -3.03 -3.33 -14.60
CA PRO A 244 -2.47 -4.56 -14.07
C PRO A 244 -3.51 -5.47 -13.39
N PRO A 245 -3.31 -6.79 -13.41
CA PRO A 245 -4.08 -7.70 -12.57
C PRO A 245 -4.08 -7.26 -11.11
N THR A 246 -5.25 -7.18 -10.48
CA THR A 246 -5.39 -6.56 -9.14
C THR A 246 -6.16 -7.45 -8.18
N LEU A 247 -5.58 -7.72 -7.01
CA LEU A 247 -6.26 -8.29 -5.85
C LEU A 247 -6.69 -7.17 -4.91
N MET A 248 -7.94 -7.19 -4.49
CA MET A 248 -8.48 -6.32 -3.44
C MET A 248 -8.91 -7.15 -2.24
N ILE A 249 -8.58 -6.70 -1.03
CA ILE A 249 -9.00 -7.32 0.23
C ILE A 249 -9.57 -6.22 1.11
N HIS A 250 -10.86 -6.36 1.54
CA HIS A 250 -11.55 -5.29 2.26
C HIS A 250 -12.57 -5.85 3.25
N GLY A 251 -12.68 -5.25 4.41
CA GLY A 251 -13.71 -5.56 5.40
C GLY A 251 -15.04 -4.92 5.04
N THR A 252 -16.16 -5.64 5.20
CA THR A 252 -17.49 -5.12 4.83
C THR A 252 -18.04 -4.09 5.82
N ALA A 253 -17.50 -4.05 7.04
CA ALA A 253 -17.87 -3.10 8.09
C ALA A 253 -16.82 -1.99 8.31
N ASP A 254 -15.93 -1.76 7.32
CA ASP A 254 -14.88 -0.75 7.42
C ASP A 254 -15.49 0.65 7.54
N THR A 255 -15.29 1.28 8.70
CA THR A 255 -15.83 2.60 9.05
C THR A 255 -14.85 3.74 8.76
N ASP A 256 -13.64 3.43 8.30
CA ASP A 256 -12.65 4.43 7.88
C ASP A 256 -12.66 4.65 6.36
N VAL A 257 -12.46 3.57 5.62
CA VAL A 257 -12.60 3.51 4.16
C VAL A 257 -13.78 2.60 3.83
N PRO A 258 -14.92 3.13 3.37
CA PRO A 258 -16.08 2.30 3.09
C PRO A 258 -15.78 1.18 2.09
N HIS A 259 -16.27 -0.03 2.35
CA HIS A 259 -16.14 -1.19 1.45
C HIS A 259 -16.58 -0.87 0.01
N GLU A 260 -17.53 0.06 -0.15
CA GLU A 260 -17.98 0.58 -1.45
C GLU A 260 -16.82 1.06 -2.34
N GLN A 261 -15.70 1.50 -1.77
CA GLN A 261 -14.52 1.91 -2.53
C GLN A 261 -13.90 0.74 -3.32
N SER A 262 -13.88 -0.46 -2.76
CA SER A 262 -13.47 -1.67 -3.50
C SER A 262 -14.52 -2.11 -4.52
N LEU A 263 -15.81 -1.93 -4.24
CA LEU A 263 -16.88 -2.23 -5.20
C LEU A 263 -16.85 -1.27 -6.39
N ILE A 264 -16.52 0.02 -6.18
CA ILE A 264 -16.29 0.98 -7.26
C ILE A 264 -15.17 0.49 -8.19
N MET A 265 -14.03 0.11 -7.62
CA MET A 265 -12.90 -0.41 -8.41
C MET A 265 -13.25 -1.72 -9.12
N GLU A 266 -13.97 -2.63 -8.47
CA GLU A 266 -14.42 -3.89 -9.08
C GLU A 266 -15.32 -3.65 -10.30
N ARG A 267 -16.25 -2.68 -10.22
CA ARG A 267 -17.10 -2.31 -11.36
C ARG A 267 -16.27 -1.78 -12.53
N GLU A 268 -15.31 -0.91 -12.29
CA GLU A 268 -14.45 -0.39 -13.35
C GLU A 268 -13.53 -1.49 -13.92
N PHE A 269 -13.00 -2.39 -13.11
CA PHE A 269 -12.22 -3.53 -13.59
C PHE A 269 -13.07 -4.47 -14.46
N LYS A 270 -14.31 -4.77 -14.08
CA LYS A 270 -15.25 -5.58 -14.89
C LYS A 270 -15.54 -4.89 -16.23
N LYS A 271 -15.83 -3.61 -16.21
CA LYS A 271 -16.13 -2.79 -17.39
C LYS A 271 -14.99 -2.79 -18.41
N HIS A 272 -13.74 -2.76 -17.95
CA HIS A 272 -12.55 -2.70 -18.79
C HIS A 272 -11.87 -4.07 -19.00
N GLY A 273 -12.45 -5.17 -18.53
CA GLY A 273 -11.92 -6.53 -18.70
C GLY A 273 -10.61 -6.80 -17.97
N VAL A 274 -10.31 -6.01 -16.93
CA VAL A 274 -9.10 -6.19 -16.10
C VAL A 274 -9.21 -7.46 -15.27
N LYS A 275 -8.15 -8.27 -15.25
CA LYS A 275 -8.06 -9.44 -14.35
C LYS A 275 -8.03 -8.98 -12.90
N HIS A 276 -9.03 -9.33 -12.12
CA HIS A 276 -9.11 -8.91 -10.72
C HIS A 276 -9.78 -9.96 -9.84
N ARG A 277 -9.62 -9.80 -8.55
CA ARG A 277 -10.35 -10.51 -7.52
C ARG A 277 -10.61 -9.55 -6.35
N LEU A 278 -11.84 -9.50 -5.86
CA LEU A 278 -12.20 -8.87 -4.59
C LEU A 278 -12.46 -9.97 -3.56
N ILE A 279 -11.85 -9.86 -2.39
CA ILE A 279 -12.12 -10.67 -1.21
C ILE A 279 -12.70 -9.74 -0.14
N SER A 280 -13.99 -9.89 0.11
CA SER A 280 -14.70 -9.17 1.16
C SER A 280 -14.70 -10.03 2.43
N VAL A 281 -14.20 -9.46 3.54
CA VAL A 281 -14.22 -10.11 4.86
C VAL A 281 -15.43 -9.60 5.61
N GLU A 282 -16.38 -10.49 5.90
CA GLU A 282 -17.64 -10.13 6.55
C GLU A 282 -17.38 -9.55 7.95
N ASN A 283 -18.06 -8.45 8.28
CA ASN A 283 -17.91 -7.71 9.53
C ASN A 283 -16.47 -7.22 9.82
N GLY A 284 -15.55 -7.34 8.86
CA GLY A 284 -14.21 -6.77 8.98
C GLY A 284 -14.23 -5.26 8.99
N GLU A 285 -13.62 -4.65 10.00
CA GLU A 285 -13.32 -3.22 10.10
C GLU A 285 -12.04 -2.85 9.33
N HIS A 286 -11.62 -1.59 9.42
CA HIS A 286 -10.36 -1.12 8.84
C HIS A 286 -9.17 -1.93 9.38
N GLY A 287 -8.44 -2.65 8.51
CA GLY A 287 -7.45 -3.63 8.94
C GLY A 287 -8.00 -5.06 9.14
N LEU A 288 -9.29 -5.28 8.84
CA LEU A 288 -10.03 -6.54 8.92
C LEU A 288 -10.42 -6.98 10.35
N GLY A 289 -10.08 -6.20 11.39
CA GLY A 289 -10.51 -6.50 12.76
C GLY A 289 -12.03 -6.62 12.85
N GLY A 290 -12.55 -7.53 13.68
CA GLY A 290 -13.99 -7.80 13.80
C GLY A 290 -14.54 -8.87 12.86
N GLY A 291 -13.88 -9.15 11.74
CA GLY A 291 -14.19 -10.32 10.89
C GLY A 291 -13.82 -11.65 11.56
N LYS A 292 -14.35 -12.75 11.05
CA LYS A 292 -14.00 -14.07 11.56
C LYS A 292 -12.52 -14.40 11.32
N PRO A 293 -11.80 -14.93 12.31
CA PRO A 293 -10.35 -15.21 12.19
C PRO A 293 -10.01 -16.06 10.97
N GLU A 294 -10.78 -17.10 10.67
CA GLU A 294 -10.57 -17.98 9.53
C GLU A 294 -10.77 -17.29 8.18
N GLU A 295 -11.70 -16.34 8.07
CA GLU A 295 -11.92 -15.54 6.88
C GLU A 295 -10.76 -14.53 6.66
N ILE A 296 -10.30 -13.91 7.74
CA ILE A 296 -9.16 -12.99 7.73
C ILE A 296 -7.89 -13.73 7.29
N GLU A 297 -7.64 -14.91 7.86
CA GLU A 297 -6.49 -15.73 7.52
C GLU A 297 -6.54 -16.19 6.05
N ALA A 298 -7.70 -16.70 5.60
CA ALA A 298 -7.92 -17.09 4.21
C ALA A 298 -7.73 -15.91 3.24
N ALA A 299 -8.23 -14.71 3.59
CA ALA A 299 -8.05 -13.52 2.78
C ALA A 299 -6.57 -13.12 2.67
N ARG A 300 -5.83 -13.15 3.78
CA ARG A 300 -4.39 -12.87 3.79
C ARG A 300 -3.57 -13.93 3.05
N ALA A 301 -3.93 -15.20 3.20
CA ALA A 301 -3.26 -16.32 2.52
C ALA A 301 -3.47 -16.30 1.00
N ALA A 302 -4.54 -15.69 0.50
CA ALA A 302 -4.83 -15.60 -0.93
C ALA A 302 -3.87 -14.67 -1.69
N MET A 303 -3.12 -13.80 -1.00
CA MET A 303 -2.24 -12.81 -1.61
C MET A 303 -1.07 -13.46 -2.35
N LEU A 304 -0.32 -14.32 -1.69
CA LEU A 304 0.89 -14.91 -2.26
C LEU A 304 0.59 -15.72 -3.55
N PRO A 305 -0.38 -16.66 -3.58
CA PRO A 305 -0.73 -17.39 -4.81
C PRO A 305 -1.21 -16.46 -5.94
N PHE A 306 -1.93 -15.38 -5.61
CA PHE A 306 -2.37 -14.42 -6.62
C PHE A 306 -1.17 -13.69 -7.23
N VAL A 307 -0.26 -13.17 -6.42
CA VAL A 307 0.95 -12.48 -6.89
C VAL A 307 1.81 -13.43 -7.74
N GLU A 308 2.10 -14.64 -7.24
CA GLU A 308 2.94 -15.62 -7.94
C GLU A 308 2.40 -16.02 -9.31
N ARG A 309 1.07 -16.10 -9.45
CA ARG A 309 0.43 -16.40 -10.74
C ARG A 309 0.86 -15.44 -11.85
N PHE A 310 1.04 -14.16 -11.57
CA PHE A 310 1.41 -13.16 -12.56
C PHE A 310 2.91 -12.87 -12.58
N MET A 311 3.60 -13.02 -11.46
CA MET A 311 5.05 -12.82 -11.39
C MET A 311 5.85 -13.96 -12.04
N LYS A 312 5.30 -15.20 -12.05
CA LYS A 312 5.93 -16.38 -12.64
C LYS A 312 5.46 -16.66 -14.10
N ALA A 313 4.41 -16.00 -14.58
CA ALA A 313 3.98 -16.13 -15.96
C ALA A 313 5.09 -15.67 -16.91
N GLU A 314 5.40 -16.48 -17.94
CA GLU A 314 6.36 -16.17 -19.00
C GLU A 314 5.86 -15.06 -19.94
#